data_ba1407c92651d502009a8a3ec6c24d8f
#
_entry.id   ba1407c92651d502009a8a3ec6c24d8f
#
_cell.length_a   1.000
_cell.length_b   1.000
_cell.length_c   1.000
_cell.angle_alpha   90.00
_cell.angle_beta   90.00
_cell.angle_gamma   90.00
#
_symmetry.space_group_name_H-M   'P 1'
#
loop_
_entity.id
_entity.type
_entity.pdbx_description
1 polymer ?
#
loop_
_entity_poly.entity_id
_entity_poly.type
_entity_poly.pdbx_seq_one_letter_code
_entity_poly.pdbx_strand_id
1 'polypeptide(L)'
;MANQSKASKQLKEIADTYVSNEFLSLNLVKVKQQSEKAFECVVTDESGEEIRVRMEAYGKGSSIRGLLWGDKRPDIIVIDDPQDVEDSLSDTVQTNDYNWFLSDAYFLGKKTRIFMIGNNLGEKCLIEQVIENKDLLKFNALRIPVMNDEGESNWPERFPVSEIFEEKESWRALGKLDIWEREKMCIAISPERQMFKKEYFMYYAPNELKLEDCSIYTTVDLAISEKESADYTVICTVAVNPDNKWFILDIDFDRYDPSQTIDGIFRAVQKYKPVYVGVEKVAYQASVKHYLEKEMPKRNIWFTVKDLEASSRKELRIATLQPRFKTGSVWFPMGSKFLTELESELQSFPKGLHDDLIDALAYISQIAMPPVGAFNSVHTDDIPLGGAM
;
A
#
# COMPACT_ATOMS: atom_id res chain seq x y z
N MET A 1 -6.32 9.91 23.28
CA MET A 1 -7.22 8.78 22.92
C MET A 1 -8.51 9.29 22.28
N ALA A 2 -9.16 8.48 21.47
CA ALA A 2 -10.35 8.87 20.71
C ALA A 2 -11.48 9.45 21.60
N ASN A 3 -11.66 8.97 22.83
CA ASN A 3 -12.62 9.55 23.76
C ASN A 3 -12.17 9.53 25.23
N GLN A 4 -12.86 10.31 26.07
CA GLN A 4 -12.52 10.49 27.50
C GLN A 4 -12.64 9.18 28.30
N SER A 5 -13.63 8.33 28.01
CA SER A 5 -13.83 7.08 28.77
C SER A 5 -12.68 6.10 28.52
N LYS A 6 -12.24 5.95 27.25
CA LYS A 6 -11.07 5.13 26.90
C LYS A 6 -9.80 5.69 27.59
N ALA A 7 -9.61 7.02 27.56
CA ALA A 7 -8.45 7.66 28.20
C ALA A 7 -8.41 7.44 29.71
N SER A 8 -9.56 7.58 30.39
CA SER A 8 -9.66 7.35 31.83
C SER A 8 -9.41 5.90 32.21
N LYS A 9 -9.94 4.94 31.45
CA LYS A 9 -9.69 3.52 31.67
C LYS A 9 -8.20 3.19 31.54
N GLN A 10 -7.56 3.69 30.48
CA GLN A 10 -6.14 3.46 30.25
C GLN A 10 -5.26 4.06 31.36
N LEU A 11 -5.57 5.28 31.80
CA LEU A 11 -4.85 5.89 32.92
C LEU A 11 -4.96 5.03 34.19
N LYS A 12 -6.15 4.49 34.48
CA LYS A 12 -6.36 3.59 35.62
C LYS A 12 -5.48 2.33 35.49
N GLU A 13 -5.49 1.67 34.33
CA GLU A 13 -4.68 0.47 34.08
C GLU A 13 -3.17 0.76 34.23
N ILE A 14 -2.71 1.91 33.71
CA ILE A 14 -1.32 2.36 33.87
C ILE A 14 -0.99 2.57 35.37
N ALA A 15 -1.86 3.27 36.10
CA ALA A 15 -1.64 3.56 37.52
C ALA A 15 -1.64 2.27 38.35
N ASP A 16 -2.60 1.38 38.13
CA ASP A 16 -2.69 0.09 38.83
C ASP A 16 -1.44 -0.78 38.54
N THR A 17 -1.02 -0.85 37.27
CA THR A 17 0.19 -1.57 36.87
C THR A 17 1.45 -0.97 37.51
N TYR A 18 1.56 0.37 37.49
CA TYR A 18 2.73 1.06 38.08
C TYR A 18 2.85 0.79 39.57
N VAL A 19 1.75 0.80 40.31
CA VAL A 19 1.74 0.56 41.75
C VAL A 19 1.96 -0.90 42.12
N SER A 20 1.42 -1.85 41.32
CA SER A 20 1.45 -3.30 41.62
C SER A 20 2.70 -4.01 41.12
N ASN A 21 3.37 -3.48 40.11
CA ASN A 21 4.55 -4.11 39.51
C ASN A 21 5.81 -3.80 40.35
N GLU A 22 6.45 -4.83 40.88
CA GLU A 22 7.62 -4.71 41.76
C GLU A 22 8.78 -3.94 41.09
N PHE A 23 8.99 -4.12 39.80
CA PHE A 23 10.06 -3.43 39.06
C PHE A 23 9.74 -1.95 38.84
N LEU A 24 8.51 -1.64 38.37
CA LEU A 24 8.11 -0.27 38.07
C LEU A 24 7.94 0.59 39.32
N SER A 25 7.58 -0.02 40.46
CA SER A 25 7.36 0.67 41.71
C SER A 25 8.62 0.84 42.60
N LEU A 26 9.80 0.41 42.13
CA LEU A 26 11.05 0.50 42.89
C LEU A 26 11.32 1.90 43.44
N ASN A 27 10.99 2.93 42.67
CA ASN A 27 11.22 4.33 43.06
C ASN A 27 9.96 5.00 43.60
N LEU A 28 8.86 4.28 43.80
CA LEU A 28 7.60 4.82 44.30
C LEU A 28 7.67 5.03 45.82
N VAL A 29 7.57 6.28 46.26
CA VAL A 29 7.54 6.64 47.69
C VAL A 29 6.10 6.55 48.22
N LYS A 30 5.16 7.20 47.52
CA LYS A 30 3.74 7.20 47.92
C LYS A 30 2.84 7.64 46.80
N VAL A 31 1.61 7.11 46.76
CA VAL A 31 0.51 7.59 45.91
C VAL A 31 -0.22 8.70 46.66
N LYS A 32 -0.41 9.85 46.02
CA LYS A 32 -1.15 11.00 46.55
C LYS A 32 -2.59 11.08 46.10
N GLN A 33 -2.82 10.76 44.81
CA GLN A 33 -4.14 10.78 44.20
C GLN A 33 -4.25 9.68 43.16
N GLN A 34 -5.38 8.98 43.17
CA GLN A 34 -5.76 8.06 42.10
C GLN A 34 -7.26 8.25 41.83
N SER A 35 -7.58 8.75 40.65
CA SER A 35 -8.95 9.01 40.20
C SER A 35 -9.08 8.64 38.72
N GLU A 36 -10.30 8.69 38.19
CA GLU A 36 -10.54 8.43 36.77
C GLU A 36 -9.82 9.39 35.81
N LYS A 37 -9.46 10.58 36.25
CA LYS A 37 -8.86 11.63 35.41
C LYS A 37 -7.42 11.97 35.76
N ALA A 38 -6.95 11.60 36.94
CA ALA A 38 -5.61 11.96 37.42
C ALA A 38 -5.00 10.89 38.32
N PHE A 39 -3.75 10.61 38.12
CA PHE A 39 -2.87 9.87 39.01
C PHE A 39 -1.72 10.75 39.42
N GLU A 40 -1.48 10.88 40.75
CA GLU A 40 -0.38 11.65 41.32
C GLU A 40 0.37 10.80 42.32
N CYS A 41 1.69 10.77 42.18
CA CYS A 41 2.57 10.05 43.08
C CYS A 41 3.84 10.85 43.39
N VAL A 42 4.58 10.39 44.38
CA VAL A 42 5.95 10.84 44.69
C VAL A 42 6.89 9.70 44.39
N VAL A 43 7.93 9.98 43.65
CA VAL A 43 8.98 9.03 43.28
C VAL A 43 10.36 9.60 43.70
N THR A 44 11.35 8.74 43.90
CA THR A 44 12.74 9.14 43.99
C THR A 44 13.43 9.10 42.65
N ASP A 45 14.19 10.14 42.32
CA ASP A 45 15.06 10.16 41.16
C ASP A 45 16.38 9.40 41.38
N GLU A 46 17.27 9.42 40.38
CA GLU A 46 18.58 8.76 40.43
C GLU A 46 19.51 9.39 41.53
N SER A 47 19.26 10.64 41.96
CA SER A 47 19.99 11.32 43.01
C SER A 47 19.44 11.03 44.40
N GLY A 48 18.29 10.35 44.50
CA GLY A 48 17.56 10.12 45.76
C GLY A 48 16.64 11.27 46.16
N GLU A 49 16.44 12.29 45.29
CA GLU A 49 15.53 13.41 45.55
C GLU A 49 14.08 13.02 45.28
N GLU A 50 13.16 13.43 46.13
CA GLU A 50 11.73 13.19 45.95
C GLU A 50 11.14 14.14 44.92
N ILE A 51 10.57 13.55 43.86
CA ILE A 51 9.91 14.27 42.77
C ILE A 51 8.42 13.91 42.75
N ARG A 52 7.58 14.92 42.53
CA ARG A 52 6.15 14.73 42.31
C ARG A 52 5.89 14.51 40.82
N VAL A 53 5.18 13.46 40.52
CA VAL A 53 4.73 13.09 39.14
C VAL A 53 3.22 13.09 39.10
N ARG A 54 2.66 13.67 38.05
CA ARG A 54 1.23 13.70 37.79
C ARG A 54 0.95 13.28 36.35
N MET A 55 0.02 12.35 36.15
CA MET A 55 -0.54 11.96 34.87
C MET A 55 -2.02 12.33 34.83
N GLU A 56 -2.47 12.84 33.71
CA GLU A 56 -3.87 13.18 33.46
C GLU A 56 -4.36 12.60 32.15
N ALA A 57 -5.62 12.16 32.12
CA ALA A 57 -6.26 11.55 30.96
C ALA A 57 -7.25 12.51 30.29
N TYR A 58 -7.10 12.64 28.97
CA TYR A 58 -7.95 13.48 28.13
C TYR A 58 -8.42 12.72 26.91
N GLY A 59 -9.68 12.87 26.56
CA GLY A 59 -10.19 12.45 25.26
C GLY A 59 -9.85 13.46 24.16
N LYS A 60 -9.82 12.99 22.91
CA LYS A 60 -9.68 13.85 21.73
C LYS A 60 -10.74 14.97 21.74
N GLY A 61 -10.36 16.16 21.28
CA GLY A 61 -11.24 17.33 21.27
C GLY A 61 -11.43 18.01 22.63
N SER A 62 -10.82 17.47 23.72
CA SER A 62 -10.80 18.17 25.00
C SER A 62 -10.01 19.47 24.89
N SER A 63 -10.46 20.52 25.59
CA SER A 63 -9.72 21.78 25.70
C SER A 63 -8.52 21.58 26.65
N ILE A 64 -7.38 21.22 26.06
CA ILE A 64 -6.10 21.06 26.79
C ILE A 64 -5.23 22.30 26.69
N ARG A 65 -5.63 23.24 25.85
CA ARG A 65 -4.91 24.50 25.68
C ARG A 65 -4.83 25.25 27.03
N GLY A 66 -3.61 25.62 27.39
CA GLY A 66 -3.41 26.32 28.64
C GLY A 66 -3.21 25.44 29.88
N LEU A 67 -3.21 24.10 29.74
CA LEU A 67 -2.97 23.18 30.84
C LEU A 67 -1.69 23.53 31.65
N LEU A 68 -1.84 23.63 32.95
CA LEU A 68 -0.77 23.88 33.91
C LEU A 68 -0.97 23.02 35.15
N TRP A 69 0.11 22.53 35.70
CA TRP A 69 0.14 22.00 37.05
C TRP A 69 1.10 22.86 37.93
N GLY A 70 0.53 23.70 38.77
CA GLY A 70 1.25 24.79 39.35
C GLY A 70 1.63 25.80 38.26
N ASP A 71 2.92 26.03 38.08
CA ASP A 71 3.50 26.91 37.05
C ASP A 71 4.08 26.18 35.86
N LYS A 72 3.95 24.82 35.82
CA LYS A 72 4.59 23.96 34.80
C LYS A 72 3.62 23.50 33.73
N ARG A 73 4.09 23.51 32.50
CA ARG A 73 3.46 22.81 31.38
C ARG A 73 3.77 21.33 31.47
N PRO A 74 2.98 20.43 30.80
CA PRO A 74 3.32 19.04 30.70
C PRO A 74 4.73 18.84 30.10
N ASP A 75 5.50 17.94 30.65
CA ASP A 75 6.80 17.54 30.09
C ASP A 75 6.61 16.56 28.93
N ILE A 76 5.58 15.74 29.02
CA ILE A 76 5.28 14.67 28.02
C ILE A 76 3.77 14.65 27.72
N ILE A 77 3.44 14.51 26.45
CA ILE A 77 2.10 14.18 25.97
C ILE A 77 2.20 12.87 25.23
N VAL A 78 1.38 11.88 25.59
CA VAL A 78 1.20 10.63 24.83
C VAL A 78 -0.19 10.68 24.19
N ILE A 79 -0.21 10.68 22.86
CA ILE A 79 -1.42 10.60 22.06
C ILE A 79 -1.50 9.16 21.55
N ASP A 80 -2.43 8.40 22.11
CA ASP A 80 -2.58 6.97 21.86
C ASP A 80 -3.94 6.72 21.23
N ASP A 81 -3.95 6.09 20.06
CA ASP A 81 -5.13 5.83 19.22
C ASP A 81 -6.11 7.02 19.19
N PRO A 82 -5.71 8.17 18.62
CA PRO A 82 -6.53 9.40 18.66
C PRO A 82 -7.80 9.32 17.84
N GLN A 83 -7.91 8.36 16.93
CA GLN A 83 -9.04 8.20 16.01
C GLN A 83 -9.54 6.76 16.01
N ASP A 84 -10.85 6.61 15.85
CA ASP A 84 -11.50 5.33 15.57
C ASP A 84 -11.71 5.17 14.04
N VAL A 85 -12.03 3.96 13.59
CA VAL A 85 -12.30 3.68 12.17
C VAL A 85 -13.44 4.55 11.63
N GLU A 86 -14.47 4.83 12.44
CA GLU A 86 -15.58 5.71 12.07
C GLU A 86 -15.11 7.14 11.79
N ASP A 87 -14.14 7.65 12.54
CA ASP A 87 -13.54 8.98 12.32
C ASP A 87 -12.89 9.07 10.94
N SER A 88 -12.29 7.99 10.46
CA SER A 88 -11.62 7.92 9.16
C SER A 88 -12.56 8.00 7.96
N LEU A 89 -13.86 7.78 8.17
CA LEU A 89 -14.87 7.87 7.12
C LEU A 89 -15.34 9.30 6.86
N SER A 90 -14.95 10.26 7.70
CA SER A 90 -15.40 11.66 7.59
C SER A 90 -14.23 12.62 7.39
N ASP A 91 -14.11 13.20 6.19
CA ASP A 91 -13.12 14.23 5.89
C ASP A 91 -13.19 15.42 6.85
N THR A 92 -14.40 15.79 7.30
CA THR A 92 -14.60 16.88 8.25
C THR A 92 -14.03 16.54 9.63
N VAL A 93 -14.28 15.31 10.11
CA VAL A 93 -13.74 14.86 11.40
C VAL A 93 -12.22 14.81 11.34
N GLN A 94 -11.64 14.23 10.29
CA GLN A 94 -10.18 14.16 10.12
C GLN A 94 -9.53 15.55 10.09
N THR A 95 -10.14 16.49 9.37
CA THR A 95 -9.66 17.90 9.32
C THR A 95 -9.73 18.57 10.70
N ASN A 96 -10.84 18.37 11.42
CA ASN A 96 -11.02 18.94 12.75
C ASN A 96 -10.03 18.36 13.76
N ASP A 97 -9.75 17.05 13.68
CA ASP A 97 -8.78 16.38 14.54
C ASP A 97 -7.36 16.90 14.30
N TYR A 98 -6.97 17.10 13.05
CA TYR A 98 -5.67 17.69 12.73
C TYR A 98 -5.55 19.14 13.21
N ASN A 99 -6.61 19.94 13.02
CA ASN A 99 -6.64 21.31 13.52
C ASN A 99 -6.58 21.36 15.06
N TRP A 100 -7.32 20.47 15.75
CA TRP A 100 -7.24 20.34 17.19
C TRP A 100 -5.81 19.98 17.64
N PHE A 101 -5.18 18.99 16.99
CA PHE A 101 -3.81 18.62 17.29
C PHE A 101 -2.87 19.82 17.16
N LEU A 102 -2.93 20.54 16.06
CA LEU A 102 -2.08 21.70 15.81
C LEU A 102 -2.34 22.84 16.79
N SER A 103 -3.61 23.15 17.08
CA SER A 103 -3.95 24.32 17.93
C SER A 103 -3.78 24.06 19.41
N ASP A 104 -4.11 22.87 19.89
CA ASP A 104 -4.23 22.60 21.31
C ASP A 104 -3.09 21.74 21.87
N ALA A 105 -2.71 20.66 21.16
CA ALA A 105 -1.69 19.75 21.65
C ALA A 105 -0.27 20.18 21.26
N TYR A 106 -0.03 20.54 20.00
CA TYR A 106 1.31 20.83 19.48
C TYR A 106 1.94 22.06 20.12
N PHE A 107 1.16 23.09 20.39
CA PHE A 107 1.66 24.33 21.02
C PHE A 107 1.53 24.37 22.53
N LEU A 108 1.26 23.26 23.20
CA LEU A 108 1.03 23.26 24.65
C LEU A 108 2.26 23.71 25.45
N GLY A 109 3.48 23.39 25.02
CA GLY A 109 4.70 23.87 25.65
C GLY A 109 5.94 23.74 24.75
N LYS A 110 6.87 24.71 24.88
CA LYS A 110 8.12 24.74 24.06
C LYS A 110 9.05 23.55 24.31
N LYS A 111 8.97 22.93 25.50
CA LYS A 111 9.82 21.80 25.91
C LYS A 111 9.03 20.49 26.03
N THR A 112 7.73 20.53 25.79
CA THR A 112 6.86 19.34 25.85
C THR A 112 7.25 18.37 24.76
N ARG A 113 7.52 17.13 25.12
CA ARG A 113 7.74 16.02 24.18
C ARG A 113 6.40 15.39 23.83
N ILE A 114 6.16 15.16 22.55
CA ILE A 114 4.91 14.55 22.08
C ILE A 114 5.24 13.20 21.46
N PHE A 115 4.59 12.16 21.96
CA PHE A 115 4.59 10.82 21.37
C PHE A 115 3.20 10.56 20.80
N MET A 116 3.13 10.20 19.53
CA MET A 116 1.89 9.82 18.90
C MET A 116 2.00 8.37 18.41
N ILE A 117 1.05 7.54 18.83
CA ILE A 117 1.00 6.10 18.53
C ILE A 117 -0.39 5.80 18.00
N GLY A 118 -0.49 4.96 16.98
CA GLY A 118 -1.76 4.52 16.43
C GLY A 118 -1.59 3.86 15.07
N ASN A 119 -2.67 3.29 14.58
CA ASN A 119 -2.73 2.67 13.28
C ASN A 119 -3.00 3.70 12.16
N ASN A 120 -2.57 3.38 10.96
CA ASN A 120 -2.97 4.11 9.77
C ASN A 120 -4.42 3.77 9.42
N LEU A 121 -5.35 4.67 9.69
CA LEU A 121 -6.77 4.48 9.40
C LEU A 121 -7.20 5.06 8.05
N GLY A 122 -6.30 5.69 7.30
CA GLY A 122 -6.58 6.31 6.02
C GLY A 122 -5.64 7.47 5.71
N GLU A 123 -5.64 7.92 4.48
CA GLU A 123 -4.73 8.96 3.97
C GLU A 123 -4.82 10.29 4.73
N LYS A 124 -5.99 10.65 5.23
CA LYS A 124 -6.22 11.90 5.98
C LYS A 124 -6.32 11.69 7.48
N CYS A 125 -6.05 10.48 7.98
CA CYS A 125 -6.06 10.28 9.43
C CYS A 125 -4.97 11.12 10.09
N LEU A 126 -5.16 11.45 11.36
CA LEU A 126 -4.29 12.38 12.09
C LEU A 126 -2.82 11.94 12.03
N ILE A 127 -2.54 10.66 12.23
CA ILE A 127 -1.17 10.14 12.25
C ILE A 127 -0.50 10.29 10.88
N GLU A 128 -1.21 10.02 9.78
CA GLU A 128 -0.69 10.21 8.41
C GLU A 128 -0.39 11.67 8.11
N GLN A 129 -1.30 12.57 8.45
CA GLN A 129 -1.08 14.00 8.27
C GLN A 129 0.15 14.50 9.04
N VAL A 130 0.40 13.97 10.24
CA VAL A 130 1.60 14.28 11.02
C VAL A 130 2.85 13.69 10.37
N ILE A 131 2.78 12.46 9.85
CA ILE A 131 3.90 11.82 9.14
C ILE A 131 4.23 12.57 7.84
N GLU A 132 3.24 12.95 7.06
CA GLU A 132 3.44 13.71 5.82
C GLU A 132 4.08 15.09 6.08
N ASN A 133 3.77 15.71 7.21
CA ASN A 133 4.30 17.01 7.62
C ASN A 133 5.42 16.90 8.67
N LYS A 134 6.04 15.74 8.86
CA LYS A 134 7.01 15.47 9.94
C LYS A 134 8.16 16.44 9.98
N ASP A 135 8.70 16.85 8.84
CA ASP A 135 9.85 17.76 8.78
C ASP A 135 9.46 19.18 9.23
N LEU A 136 8.27 19.65 8.86
CA LEU A 136 7.73 20.95 9.28
C LEU A 136 7.37 20.94 10.76
N LEU A 137 6.79 19.85 11.24
CA LEU A 137 6.37 19.66 12.64
C LEU A 137 7.51 19.15 13.53
N LYS A 138 8.68 18.84 12.96
CA LYS A 138 9.86 18.33 13.67
C LYS A 138 9.60 17.02 14.42
N PHE A 139 8.85 16.11 13.81
CA PHE A 139 8.63 14.76 14.31
C PHE A 139 9.61 13.77 13.67
N ASN A 140 10.02 12.78 14.46
CA ASN A 140 10.58 11.54 13.93
C ASN A 140 9.43 10.56 13.74
N ALA A 141 9.27 10.04 12.54
CA ALA A 141 8.22 9.09 12.22
C ALA A 141 8.80 7.70 11.96
N LEU A 142 8.14 6.69 12.50
CA LEU A 142 8.49 5.29 12.32
C LEU A 142 7.22 4.50 11.97
N ARG A 143 7.25 3.72 10.91
CA ARG A 143 6.24 2.72 10.59
C ARG A 143 6.80 1.35 10.94
N ILE A 144 6.02 0.57 11.64
CA ILE A 144 6.40 -0.78 12.08
C ILE A 144 5.33 -1.76 11.56
N PRO A 145 5.39 -2.16 10.28
CA PRO A 145 4.53 -3.22 9.77
C PRO A 145 4.91 -4.55 10.44
N VAL A 146 4.03 -5.54 10.39
CA VAL A 146 4.32 -6.87 10.93
C VAL A 146 5.44 -7.57 10.15
N MET A 147 5.61 -7.20 8.88
CA MET A 147 6.59 -7.77 7.95
C MET A 147 7.27 -6.65 7.16
N ASN A 148 8.56 -6.77 6.89
CA ASN A 148 9.32 -5.84 6.05
C ASN A 148 9.13 -6.14 4.54
N ASP A 149 9.74 -5.32 3.69
CA ASP A 149 9.65 -5.45 2.23
C ASP A 149 10.35 -6.71 1.70
N GLU A 150 11.30 -7.27 2.48
CA GLU A 150 11.99 -8.52 2.16
C GLU A 150 11.16 -9.77 2.52
N GLY A 151 9.97 -9.60 3.10
CA GLY A 151 9.11 -10.70 3.53
C GLY A 151 9.50 -11.31 4.88
N GLU A 152 10.31 -10.62 5.66
CA GLU A 152 10.73 -11.05 6.99
C GLU A 152 9.85 -10.42 8.07
N SER A 153 9.59 -11.14 9.15
CA SER A 153 8.86 -10.61 10.29
C SER A 153 9.70 -9.58 11.06
N ASN A 154 9.11 -8.43 11.36
CA ASN A 154 9.74 -7.42 12.22
C ASN A 154 9.77 -7.81 13.71
N TRP A 155 9.07 -8.88 14.09
CA TRP A 155 9.12 -9.46 15.44
C TRP A 155 8.90 -10.98 15.40
N PRO A 156 9.92 -11.75 14.95
CA PRO A 156 9.79 -13.20 14.66
C PRO A 156 9.36 -14.06 15.85
N GLU A 157 9.75 -13.67 17.09
CA GLU A 157 9.41 -14.41 18.31
C GLU A 157 7.92 -14.35 18.64
N ARG A 158 7.24 -13.30 18.20
CA ARG A 158 5.81 -13.10 18.44
C ARG A 158 4.96 -13.34 17.20
N PHE A 159 5.48 -13.05 16.03
CA PHE A 159 4.82 -13.17 14.76
C PHE A 159 5.72 -13.92 13.78
N PRO A 160 5.78 -15.27 13.87
CA PRO A 160 6.52 -16.08 12.90
C PRO A 160 5.98 -15.86 11.48
N VAL A 161 6.86 -15.85 10.49
CA VAL A 161 6.49 -15.56 9.08
C VAL A 161 5.38 -16.50 8.58
N SER A 162 5.41 -17.78 8.97
CA SER A 162 4.37 -18.76 8.61
C SER A 162 2.99 -18.37 9.13
N GLU A 163 2.90 -17.87 10.36
CA GLU A 163 1.63 -17.43 10.96
C GLU A 163 1.12 -16.14 10.31
N ILE A 164 2.03 -15.21 9.94
CA ILE A 164 1.67 -13.98 9.21
C ILE A 164 1.02 -14.34 7.87
N PHE A 165 1.62 -15.26 7.10
CA PHE A 165 1.07 -15.69 5.83
C PHE A 165 -0.26 -16.42 5.97
N GLU A 166 -0.41 -17.32 6.95
CA GLU A 166 -1.65 -18.04 7.22
C GLU A 166 -2.78 -17.06 7.61
N GLU A 167 -2.46 -16.09 8.47
CA GLU A 167 -3.41 -15.02 8.83
C GLU A 167 -3.80 -14.19 7.59
N LYS A 168 -2.83 -13.74 6.80
CA LYS A 168 -3.08 -12.96 5.57
C LYS A 168 -3.99 -13.70 4.60
N GLU A 169 -3.74 -15.01 4.36
CA GLU A 169 -4.58 -15.83 3.50
C GLU A 169 -6.01 -15.99 4.04
N SER A 170 -6.15 -16.12 5.35
CA SER A 170 -7.46 -16.21 5.99
C SER A 170 -8.28 -14.92 5.79
N TRP A 171 -7.65 -13.75 5.96
CA TRP A 171 -8.31 -12.46 5.72
C TRP A 171 -8.62 -12.23 4.23
N ARG A 172 -7.75 -12.74 3.34
CA ARG A 172 -7.98 -12.74 1.90
C ARG A 172 -9.20 -13.60 1.53
N ALA A 173 -9.30 -14.82 2.05
CA ALA A 173 -10.44 -15.70 1.84
C ALA A 173 -11.77 -15.09 2.32
N LEU A 174 -11.73 -14.26 3.37
CA LEU A 174 -12.86 -13.47 3.86
C LEU A 174 -13.20 -12.26 2.96
N GLY A 175 -12.36 -11.93 1.98
CA GLY A 175 -12.50 -10.71 1.17
C GLY A 175 -12.27 -9.42 1.96
N LYS A 176 -11.46 -9.48 3.02
CA LYS A 176 -11.16 -8.38 3.96
C LYS A 176 -9.66 -8.12 4.11
N LEU A 177 -8.91 -8.34 3.04
CA LEU A 177 -7.47 -8.14 3.03
C LEU A 177 -7.09 -6.68 3.34
N ASP A 178 -7.91 -5.72 2.90
CA ASP A 178 -7.79 -4.29 3.19
C ASP A 178 -7.73 -3.98 4.70
N ILE A 179 -8.52 -4.70 5.50
CA ILE A 179 -8.48 -4.56 6.96
C ILE A 179 -7.15 -5.11 7.50
N TRP A 180 -6.71 -6.26 7.02
CA TRP A 180 -5.46 -6.86 7.46
C TRP A 180 -4.25 -5.97 7.11
N GLU A 181 -4.20 -5.43 5.90
CA GLU A 181 -3.14 -4.52 5.46
C GLU A 181 -3.11 -3.25 6.30
N ARG A 182 -4.27 -2.69 6.63
CA ARG A 182 -4.37 -1.54 7.53
C ARG A 182 -3.83 -1.85 8.93
N GLU A 183 -4.27 -2.96 9.54
CA GLU A 183 -3.95 -3.28 10.93
C GLU A 183 -2.55 -3.88 11.10
N LYS A 184 -2.02 -4.57 10.09
CA LYS A 184 -0.75 -5.30 10.17
C LYS A 184 0.37 -4.66 9.36
N MET A 185 0.07 -4.05 8.21
CA MET A 185 1.07 -3.49 7.31
C MET A 185 1.14 -1.96 7.37
N CYS A 186 0.33 -1.31 8.20
CA CYS A 186 0.21 0.14 8.27
C CYS A 186 -0.19 0.78 6.92
N ILE A 187 -0.92 0.06 6.08
CA ILE A 187 -1.40 0.51 4.77
C ILE A 187 -2.92 0.68 4.85
N ALA A 188 -3.40 1.90 4.63
CA ALA A 188 -4.83 2.16 4.53
C ALA A 188 -5.16 3.09 3.37
N ILE A 189 -6.02 2.61 2.48
CA ILE A 189 -6.58 3.40 1.37
C ILE A 189 -8.10 3.40 1.52
N SER A 190 -8.71 4.59 1.49
CA SER A 190 -10.16 4.66 1.58
C SER A 190 -10.79 4.06 0.30
N PRO A 191 -11.83 3.20 0.44
CA PRO A 191 -12.48 2.56 -0.71
C PRO A 191 -12.99 3.56 -1.77
N GLU A 192 -13.39 4.78 -1.33
CA GLU A 192 -13.85 5.84 -2.23
C GLU A 192 -12.73 6.38 -3.13
N ARG A 193 -11.48 6.27 -2.68
CA ARG A 193 -10.29 6.79 -3.35
C ARG A 193 -9.48 5.74 -4.07
N GLN A 194 -9.84 4.47 -3.93
CA GLN A 194 -9.21 3.42 -4.70
C GLN A 194 -9.33 3.70 -6.20
N MET A 195 -8.20 3.77 -6.88
CA MET A 195 -8.17 3.99 -8.32
C MET A 195 -8.73 2.78 -9.06
N PHE A 196 -8.42 1.59 -8.58
CA PHE A 196 -8.87 0.31 -9.12
C PHE A 196 -9.73 -0.41 -8.08
N LYS A 197 -11.05 -0.24 -8.22
CA LYS A 197 -12.00 -0.88 -7.30
C LYS A 197 -12.26 -2.32 -7.70
N LYS A 198 -12.47 -3.20 -6.72
CA LYS A 198 -12.75 -4.62 -6.95
C LYS A 198 -13.97 -4.84 -7.87
N GLU A 199 -14.94 -3.94 -7.86
CA GLU A 199 -16.12 -3.97 -8.75
C GLU A 199 -15.79 -3.81 -10.25
N TYR A 200 -14.58 -3.34 -10.59
CA TYR A 200 -14.10 -3.21 -11.97
C TYR A 200 -13.39 -4.47 -12.48
N PHE A 201 -13.15 -5.45 -11.61
CA PHE A 201 -12.37 -6.64 -11.95
C PHE A 201 -13.24 -7.65 -12.68
N MET A 202 -12.84 -7.98 -13.89
CA MET A 202 -13.50 -8.95 -14.74
C MET A 202 -12.67 -10.23 -14.77
N TYR A 203 -13.33 -11.38 -14.76
CA TYR A 203 -12.66 -12.68 -14.73
C TYR A 203 -13.11 -13.55 -15.91
N TYR A 204 -12.23 -14.41 -16.38
CA TYR A 204 -12.53 -15.37 -17.43
C TYR A 204 -11.96 -16.75 -17.12
N ALA A 205 -12.61 -17.78 -17.63
CA ALA A 205 -12.06 -19.13 -17.59
C ALA A 205 -11.08 -19.32 -18.75
N PRO A 206 -9.81 -19.71 -18.50
CA PRO A 206 -8.78 -19.76 -19.55
C PRO A 206 -9.15 -20.63 -20.78
N ASN A 207 -10.01 -21.63 -20.59
CA ASN A 207 -10.50 -22.51 -21.66
C ASN A 207 -11.57 -21.88 -22.57
N GLU A 208 -12.11 -20.72 -22.19
CA GLU A 208 -13.13 -19.99 -22.98
C GLU A 208 -12.50 -18.99 -23.97
N LEU A 209 -11.23 -18.62 -23.74
CA LEU A 209 -10.53 -17.65 -24.59
C LEU A 209 -9.97 -18.32 -25.86
N LYS A 210 -10.39 -17.84 -27.00
CA LYS A 210 -9.84 -18.24 -28.30
C LYS A 210 -8.63 -17.39 -28.65
N LEU A 211 -7.43 -17.89 -28.36
CA LEU A 211 -6.18 -17.18 -28.59
C LEU A 211 -5.89 -16.92 -30.07
N GLU A 212 -6.40 -17.74 -30.95
CA GLU A 212 -6.27 -17.60 -32.42
C GLU A 212 -6.89 -16.31 -32.98
N ASP A 213 -7.88 -15.75 -32.26
CA ASP A 213 -8.54 -14.50 -32.62
C ASP A 213 -7.87 -13.27 -31.96
N CYS A 214 -6.79 -13.46 -31.21
CA CYS A 214 -6.16 -12.42 -30.42
C CYS A 214 -4.74 -12.07 -30.91
N SER A 215 -4.34 -10.82 -30.76
CA SER A 215 -2.94 -10.42 -30.82
C SER A 215 -2.33 -10.49 -29.42
N ILE A 216 -1.17 -11.13 -29.30
CA ILE A 216 -0.51 -11.33 -28.00
C ILE A 216 0.68 -10.40 -27.86
N TYR A 217 0.85 -9.81 -26.68
CA TYR A 217 1.92 -8.89 -26.33
C TYR A 217 2.54 -9.27 -24.99
N THR A 218 3.85 -9.11 -24.89
CA THR A 218 4.57 -9.32 -23.65
C THR A 218 5.35 -8.06 -23.29
N THR A 219 5.29 -7.61 -22.04
CA THR A 219 6.11 -6.53 -21.50
C THR A 219 6.98 -7.05 -20.39
N VAL A 220 8.14 -6.42 -20.24
CA VAL A 220 9.12 -6.76 -19.22
C VAL A 220 9.47 -5.49 -18.46
N ASP A 221 9.18 -5.49 -17.18
CA ASP A 221 9.63 -4.51 -16.20
C ASP A 221 10.83 -5.11 -15.45
N LEU A 222 11.94 -4.41 -15.43
CA LEU A 222 13.19 -4.93 -14.90
C LEU A 222 13.54 -4.24 -13.57
N ALA A 223 13.82 -5.01 -12.53
CA ALA A 223 14.37 -4.50 -11.30
C ALA A 223 15.70 -3.74 -11.56
N ILE A 224 15.80 -2.50 -11.08
CA ILE A 224 16.95 -1.60 -11.39
C ILE A 224 18.12 -1.80 -10.42
N SER A 225 17.96 -2.46 -9.27
CA SER A 225 19.00 -2.50 -8.24
C SER A 225 19.50 -3.90 -7.92
N GLU A 226 20.85 -4.01 -7.83
CA GLU A 226 21.55 -5.17 -7.26
C GLU A 226 21.47 -5.21 -5.71
N LYS A 227 20.79 -4.25 -5.08
CA LYS A 227 20.58 -4.26 -3.63
C LYS A 227 19.40 -5.18 -3.32
N GLU A 228 19.58 -6.01 -2.31
CA GLU A 228 18.60 -6.97 -1.77
C GLU A 228 17.23 -6.39 -1.32
N SER A 229 16.98 -5.11 -1.56
CA SER A 229 15.69 -4.43 -1.35
C SER A 229 14.93 -4.27 -2.69
N ALA A 230 14.49 -5.26 -3.25
CA ALA A 230 13.16 -5.77 -3.46
C ALA A 230 12.28 -5.37 -4.63
N ASP A 231 12.74 -4.78 -5.72
CA ASP A 231 11.89 -4.67 -6.92
C ASP A 231 11.86 -6.01 -7.66
N TYR A 232 10.68 -6.47 -8.07
CA TYR A 232 10.55 -7.67 -8.87
C TYR A 232 10.84 -7.38 -10.34
N THR A 233 11.51 -8.30 -11.01
CA THR A 233 11.45 -8.37 -12.47
C THR A 233 10.14 -9.04 -12.85
N VAL A 234 9.34 -8.37 -13.69
CA VAL A 234 8.01 -8.83 -14.08
C VAL A 234 7.92 -9.03 -15.58
N ILE A 235 7.44 -10.20 -16.00
CA ILE A 235 7.15 -10.52 -17.40
C ILE A 235 5.64 -10.71 -17.53
N CYS A 236 4.96 -9.70 -18.08
CA CYS A 236 3.51 -9.67 -18.23
C CYS A 236 3.11 -9.99 -19.68
N THR A 237 2.24 -10.98 -19.89
CA THR A 237 1.72 -11.36 -21.19
C THR A 237 0.21 -11.20 -21.27
N VAL A 238 -0.25 -10.48 -22.29
CA VAL A 238 -1.64 -10.10 -22.50
C VAL A 238 -2.08 -10.46 -23.93
N ALA A 239 -3.26 -11.03 -24.05
CA ALA A 239 -3.95 -11.20 -25.33
C ALA A 239 -4.96 -10.06 -25.52
N VAL A 240 -4.98 -9.48 -26.71
CA VAL A 240 -5.90 -8.41 -27.10
C VAL A 240 -6.83 -8.95 -28.18
N ASN A 241 -8.13 -8.96 -27.88
CA ASN A 241 -9.15 -9.45 -28.82
C ASN A 241 -9.58 -8.36 -29.84
N PRO A 242 -10.40 -8.69 -30.85
CA PRO A 242 -10.93 -7.72 -31.81
C PRO A 242 -11.67 -6.53 -31.19
N ASP A 243 -12.33 -6.71 -30.07
CA ASP A 243 -13.04 -5.64 -29.32
C ASP A 243 -12.10 -4.78 -28.46
N ASN A 244 -10.79 -4.92 -28.60
CA ASN A 244 -9.77 -4.24 -27.80
C ASN A 244 -9.87 -4.52 -26.29
N LYS A 245 -10.42 -5.68 -25.91
CA LYS A 245 -10.38 -6.19 -24.54
C LYS A 245 -9.06 -6.91 -24.29
N TRP A 246 -8.51 -6.73 -23.12
CA TRP A 246 -7.24 -7.31 -22.68
C TRP A 246 -7.50 -8.51 -21.79
N PHE A 247 -6.94 -9.63 -22.13
CA PHE A 247 -6.97 -10.86 -21.33
C PHE A 247 -5.55 -11.13 -20.85
N ILE A 248 -5.32 -10.98 -19.55
CA ILE A 248 -4.02 -11.30 -18.96
C ILE A 248 -3.83 -12.80 -19.04
N LEU A 249 -2.81 -13.25 -19.75
CA LEU A 249 -2.52 -14.68 -19.92
C LEU A 249 -1.60 -15.21 -18.82
N ASP A 250 -0.59 -14.39 -18.46
CA ASP A 250 0.43 -14.78 -17.51
C ASP A 250 1.15 -13.54 -16.96
N ILE A 251 1.53 -13.62 -15.70
CA ILE A 251 2.49 -12.70 -15.09
C ILE A 251 3.50 -13.56 -14.33
N ASP A 252 4.73 -13.63 -14.87
CA ASP A 252 5.87 -14.31 -14.27
C ASP A 252 6.72 -13.24 -13.58
N PHE A 253 6.89 -13.34 -12.27
CA PHE A 253 7.61 -12.35 -11.48
C PHE A 253 8.42 -13.02 -10.38
N ASP A 254 9.64 -12.56 -10.23
CA ASP A 254 10.55 -12.98 -9.17
C ASP A 254 11.75 -12.00 -9.12
N ARG A 255 12.61 -12.17 -8.15
CA ARG A 255 13.93 -11.51 -8.08
C ARG A 255 14.91 -12.21 -9.01
N TYR A 256 14.67 -12.05 -10.30
CA TYR A 256 15.48 -12.69 -11.33
C TYR A 256 16.86 -12.05 -11.48
N ASP A 257 17.89 -12.87 -11.56
CA ASP A 257 19.17 -12.43 -12.13
C ASP A 257 19.03 -12.19 -13.66
N PRO A 258 20.01 -11.52 -14.29
CA PRO A 258 19.94 -11.23 -15.73
C PRO A 258 19.79 -12.49 -16.61
N SER A 259 20.35 -13.63 -16.23
CA SER A 259 20.22 -14.89 -16.99
C SER A 259 18.83 -15.48 -16.85
N GLN A 260 18.27 -15.50 -15.65
CA GLN A 260 16.91 -15.95 -15.35
C GLN A 260 15.88 -15.09 -16.05
N THR A 261 16.11 -13.76 -16.11
CA THR A 261 15.26 -12.80 -16.84
C THR A 261 15.21 -13.16 -18.34
N ILE A 262 16.38 -13.37 -18.98
CA ILE A 262 16.45 -13.79 -20.37
C ILE A 262 15.70 -15.11 -20.58
N ASP A 263 15.92 -16.10 -19.73
CA ASP A 263 15.24 -17.40 -19.80
C ASP A 263 13.74 -17.27 -19.64
N GLY A 264 13.26 -16.40 -18.72
CA GLY A 264 11.86 -16.07 -18.54
C GLY A 264 11.21 -15.50 -19.80
N ILE A 265 11.88 -14.53 -20.45
CA ILE A 265 11.41 -13.93 -21.68
C ILE A 265 11.30 -14.99 -22.79
N PHE A 266 12.32 -15.85 -22.96
CA PHE A 266 12.27 -16.91 -23.96
C PHE A 266 11.16 -17.94 -23.67
N ARG A 267 10.91 -18.29 -22.39
CA ARG A 267 9.76 -19.14 -22.00
C ARG A 267 8.43 -18.51 -22.40
N ALA A 268 8.23 -17.22 -22.13
CA ALA A 268 7.02 -16.50 -22.51
C ALA A 268 6.84 -16.46 -24.03
N VAL A 269 7.91 -16.19 -24.80
CA VAL A 269 7.90 -16.18 -26.26
C VAL A 269 7.54 -17.56 -26.84
N GLN A 270 8.15 -18.63 -26.35
CA GLN A 270 7.84 -19.98 -26.81
C GLN A 270 6.40 -20.39 -26.55
N LYS A 271 5.89 -20.04 -25.35
CA LYS A 271 4.54 -20.42 -24.91
C LYS A 271 3.45 -19.63 -25.61
N TYR A 272 3.63 -18.32 -25.73
CA TYR A 272 2.56 -17.41 -26.14
C TYR A 272 2.75 -16.81 -27.54
N LYS A 273 3.96 -16.84 -28.10
CA LYS A 273 4.30 -16.30 -29.45
C LYS A 273 3.83 -14.85 -29.61
N PRO A 274 4.26 -13.93 -28.76
CA PRO A 274 3.80 -12.53 -28.81
C PRO A 274 4.24 -11.85 -30.11
N VAL A 275 3.40 -10.92 -30.60
CA VAL A 275 3.72 -10.05 -31.76
C VAL A 275 4.93 -9.17 -31.43
N TYR A 276 4.95 -8.63 -30.21
CA TYR A 276 6.05 -7.84 -29.68
C TYR A 276 6.36 -8.22 -28.25
N VAL A 277 7.67 -8.15 -27.92
CA VAL A 277 8.16 -8.13 -26.55
C VAL A 277 8.64 -6.71 -26.27
N GLY A 278 7.93 -6.00 -25.39
CA GLY A 278 8.32 -4.65 -24.93
C GLY A 278 9.29 -4.74 -23.77
N VAL A 279 10.39 -3.99 -23.82
CA VAL A 279 11.38 -3.88 -22.73
C VAL A 279 11.61 -2.40 -22.45
N GLU A 280 11.60 -2.00 -21.20
CA GLU A 280 11.78 -0.61 -20.80
C GLU A 280 13.16 -0.08 -21.22
N LYS A 281 13.24 1.19 -21.67
CA LYS A 281 14.47 1.83 -22.17
C LYS A 281 15.16 2.60 -21.05
N VAL A 282 15.97 1.96 -20.22
CA VAL A 282 16.86 2.60 -19.24
C VAL A 282 18.32 2.21 -19.53
N ALA A 283 19.31 3.00 -19.08
CA ALA A 283 20.71 2.84 -19.46
C ALA A 283 21.33 1.45 -19.25
N TYR A 284 20.88 0.70 -18.24
CA TYR A 284 21.31 -0.69 -17.99
C TYR A 284 20.63 -1.70 -18.95
N GLN A 285 19.47 -1.38 -19.46
CA GLN A 285 18.62 -2.25 -20.27
C GLN A 285 18.98 -2.29 -21.75
N ALA A 286 19.79 -1.34 -22.23
CA ALA A 286 20.42 -1.47 -23.54
C ALA A 286 21.26 -2.77 -23.66
N SER A 287 21.71 -3.30 -22.50
CA SER A 287 22.39 -4.60 -22.43
C SER A 287 21.41 -5.76 -22.61
N VAL A 288 20.18 -5.72 -22.04
CA VAL A 288 19.21 -6.82 -22.14
C VAL A 288 18.77 -7.04 -23.58
N LYS A 289 18.43 -6.00 -24.32
CA LYS A 289 18.08 -6.12 -25.75
C LYS A 289 19.24 -6.74 -26.56
N HIS A 290 20.45 -6.30 -26.32
CA HIS A 290 21.63 -6.85 -26.95
C HIS A 290 21.86 -8.33 -26.60
N TYR A 291 21.63 -8.73 -25.35
CA TYR A 291 21.69 -10.14 -24.94
C TYR A 291 20.59 -10.97 -25.59
N LEU A 292 19.36 -10.46 -25.67
CA LEU A 292 18.26 -11.13 -26.36
C LEU A 292 18.62 -11.37 -27.83
N GLU A 293 19.12 -10.35 -28.54
CA GLU A 293 19.54 -10.44 -29.95
C GLU A 293 20.67 -11.48 -30.16
N LYS A 294 21.58 -11.63 -29.20
CA LYS A 294 22.63 -12.66 -29.23
C LYS A 294 22.12 -14.08 -28.93
N GLU A 295 21.11 -14.21 -28.08
CA GLU A 295 20.55 -15.50 -27.68
C GLU A 295 19.54 -16.04 -28.71
N MET A 296 18.84 -15.17 -29.45
CA MET A 296 17.88 -15.57 -30.48
C MET A 296 18.46 -16.60 -31.49
N PRO A 297 19.62 -16.37 -32.13
CA PRO A 297 20.19 -17.34 -33.04
C PRO A 297 20.68 -18.62 -32.35
N LYS A 298 21.17 -18.55 -31.10
CA LYS A 298 21.65 -19.73 -30.39
C LYS A 298 20.49 -20.66 -29.99
N ARG A 299 19.33 -20.09 -29.68
CA ARG A 299 18.13 -20.82 -29.27
C ARG A 299 17.21 -21.13 -30.45
N ASN A 300 17.52 -20.60 -31.64
CA ASN A 300 16.67 -20.65 -32.82
C ASN A 300 15.24 -20.16 -32.56
N ILE A 301 15.11 -19.09 -31.77
CA ILE A 301 13.84 -18.46 -31.41
C ILE A 301 13.94 -16.98 -31.73
N TRP A 302 13.05 -16.51 -32.62
CA TRP A 302 13.10 -15.15 -33.14
C TRP A 302 11.82 -14.39 -32.77
N PHE A 303 11.96 -13.16 -32.28
CA PHE A 303 10.85 -12.28 -31.94
C PHE A 303 11.28 -10.81 -32.04
N THR A 304 10.30 -9.91 -32.14
CA THR A 304 10.55 -8.48 -32.26
C THR A 304 10.55 -7.82 -30.88
N VAL A 305 11.66 -7.18 -30.53
CA VAL A 305 11.79 -6.39 -29.28
C VAL A 305 11.44 -4.93 -29.57
N LYS A 306 10.53 -4.37 -28.78
CA LYS A 306 10.14 -2.95 -28.78
C LYS A 306 10.71 -2.26 -27.55
N ASP A 307 11.28 -1.06 -27.74
CA ASP A 307 11.68 -0.23 -26.64
C ASP A 307 10.43 0.44 -26.03
N LEU A 308 10.26 0.34 -24.71
CA LEU A 308 9.20 1.01 -23.95
C LEU A 308 9.76 2.29 -23.32
N GLU A 309 8.98 3.35 -23.34
CA GLU A 309 9.40 4.64 -22.81
C GLU A 309 8.99 4.81 -21.35
N ALA A 310 9.97 5.05 -20.47
CA ALA A 310 9.75 5.44 -19.08
C ALA A 310 9.49 6.97 -18.94
N SER A 311 8.81 7.58 -19.93
CA SER A 311 8.68 9.02 -20.07
C SER A 311 7.81 9.72 -19.03
N SER A 312 7.06 8.97 -18.23
CA SER A 312 6.19 9.49 -17.17
C SER A 312 6.53 8.85 -15.82
N ARG A 313 6.13 9.52 -14.73
CA ARG A 313 6.19 8.90 -13.40
C ARG A 313 5.37 7.61 -13.41
N LYS A 314 5.86 6.59 -12.69
CA LYS A 314 5.22 5.26 -12.58
C LYS A 314 3.73 5.38 -12.27
N GLU A 315 3.37 6.22 -11.30
CA GLU A 315 1.97 6.42 -10.90
C GLU A 315 1.09 6.96 -12.05
N LEU A 316 1.62 7.86 -12.88
CA LEU A 316 0.87 8.40 -14.02
C LEU A 316 0.66 7.34 -15.09
N ARG A 317 1.66 6.48 -15.34
CA ARG A 317 1.58 5.40 -16.30
C ARG A 317 0.52 4.38 -15.86
N ILE A 318 0.57 3.95 -14.61
CA ILE A 318 -0.41 3.01 -14.03
C ILE A 318 -1.82 3.61 -14.06
N ALA A 319 -1.97 4.90 -13.76
CA ALA A 319 -3.26 5.59 -13.80
C ALA A 319 -3.93 5.53 -15.19
N THR A 320 -3.17 5.37 -16.27
CA THR A 320 -3.74 5.21 -17.63
C THR A 320 -4.57 3.94 -17.79
N LEU A 321 -4.40 2.95 -16.93
CA LEU A 321 -5.20 1.72 -16.92
C LEU A 321 -6.63 1.94 -16.38
N GLN A 322 -6.86 2.96 -15.54
CA GLN A 322 -8.13 3.15 -14.85
C GLN A 322 -9.36 3.16 -15.79
N PRO A 323 -9.35 3.87 -16.93
CA PRO A 323 -10.49 3.84 -17.85
C PRO A 323 -10.79 2.42 -18.37
N ARG A 324 -9.76 1.61 -18.65
CA ARG A 324 -9.94 0.23 -19.11
C ARG A 324 -10.58 -0.66 -18.05
N PHE A 325 -10.16 -0.50 -16.80
CA PHE A 325 -10.78 -1.22 -15.68
C PHE A 325 -12.24 -0.80 -15.48
N LYS A 326 -12.53 0.51 -15.47
CA LYS A 326 -13.91 1.03 -15.35
C LYS A 326 -14.85 0.55 -16.46
N THR A 327 -14.33 0.33 -17.65
CA THR A 327 -15.12 -0.15 -18.79
C THR A 327 -15.17 -1.68 -18.91
N GLY A 328 -14.59 -2.42 -17.94
CA GLY A 328 -14.54 -3.88 -17.97
C GLY A 328 -13.73 -4.44 -19.16
N SER A 329 -12.69 -3.68 -19.59
CA SER A 329 -11.87 -4.05 -20.74
C SER A 329 -10.59 -4.81 -20.37
N VAL A 330 -10.35 -5.08 -19.07
CA VAL A 330 -9.24 -5.90 -18.59
C VAL A 330 -9.78 -7.11 -17.84
N TRP A 331 -9.34 -8.29 -18.24
CA TRP A 331 -9.85 -9.58 -17.76
C TRP A 331 -8.76 -10.44 -17.15
N PHE A 332 -9.04 -11.01 -16.00
CA PHE A 332 -8.13 -11.87 -15.23
C PHE A 332 -8.41 -13.35 -15.42
N PRO A 333 -7.40 -14.22 -15.58
CA PRO A 333 -7.60 -15.65 -15.66
C PRO A 333 -7.92 -16.24 -14.28
N MET A 334 -9.06 -16.90 -14.15
CA MET A 334 -9.43 -17.59 -12.92
C MET A 334 -8.40 -18.66 -12.56
N GLY A 335 -8.05 -18.74 -11.27
CA GLY A 335 -7.18 -19.77 -10.70
C GLY A 335 -5.68 -19.62 -11.01
N SER A 336 -5.25 -18.49 -11.56
CA SER A 336 -3.82 -18.22 -11.76
C SER A 336 -3.12 -17.84 -10.45
N LYS A 337 -1.83 -18.21 -10.33
CA LYS A 337 -1.03 -17.99 -9.11
C LYS A 337 -0.77 -16.51 -8.82
N PHE A 338 -0.62 -15.69 -9.87
CA PHE A 338 -0.33 -14.26 -9.76
C PHE A 338 -1.55 -13.39 -9.44
N LEU A 339 -2.76 -13.94 -9.59
CA LEU A 339 -4.00 -13.16 -9.50
C LEU A 339 -4.14 -12.40 -8.18
N THR A 340 -3.79 -13.05 -7.15
CA THR A 340 -3.84 -12.55 -5.79
C THR A 340 -2.93 -11.34 -5.55
N GLU A 341 -1.69 -11.43 -6.04
CA GLU A 341 -0.72 -10.34 -5.93
C GLU A 341 -1.14 -9.15 -6.80
N LEU A 342 -1.56 -9.41 -8.03
CA LEU A 342 -2.05 -8.37 -8.94
C LEU A 342 -3.28 -7.63 -8.38
N GLU A 343 -4.25 -8.34 -7.82
CA GLU A 343 -5.41 -7.72 -7.17
C GLU A 343 -5.02 -6.89 -5.96
N SER A 344 -4.04 -7.35 -5.17
CA SER A 344 -3.51 -6.62 -4.01
C SER A 344 -2.83 -5.31 -4.44
N GLU A 345 -1.95 -5.35 -5.44
CA GLU A 345 -1.30 -4.15 -5.96
C GLU A 345 -2.33 -3.15 -6.52
N LEU A 346 -3.30 -3.62 -7.31
CA LEU A 346 -4.36 -2.75 -7.86
C LEU A 346 -5.19 -2.08 -6.76
N GLN A 347 -5.57 -2.82 -5.72
CA GLN A 347 -6.40 -2.28 -4.63
C GLN A 347 -5.63 -1.33 -3.72
N SER A 348 -4.33 -1.53 -3.57
CA SER A 348 -3.46 -0.70 -2.72
C SER A 348 -2.83 0.49 -3.44
N PHE A 349 -2.90 0.54 -4.78
CA PHE A 349 -2.32 1.64 -5.57
C PHE A 349 -3.00 2.99 -5.29
N PRO A 350 -2.25 4.12 -5.12
CA PRO A 350 -0.81 4.29 -5.36
C PRO A 350 0.07 4.12 -4.10
N LYS A 351 -0.44 3.66 -3.00
CA LYS A 351 0.28 3.59 -1.70
C LYS A 351 0.70 2.17 -1.30
N GLY A 352 0.50 1.18 -2.16
CA GLY A 352 0.97 -0.18 -1.95
C GLY A 352 2.49 -0.25 -1.82
N LEU A 353 3.00 -1.31 -1.15
CA LEU A 353 4.43 -1.58 -1.04
C LEU A 353 5.04 -1.95 -2.39
N HIS A 354 4.26 -2.63 -3.23
CA HIS A 354 4.66 -3.08 -4.55
C HIS A 354 3.64 -2.61 -5.58
N ASP A 355 4.11 -2.24 -6.76
CA ASP A 355 3.31 -1.86 -7.91
C ASP A 355 3.96 -2.32 -9.23
N ASP A 356 4.86 -3.31 -9.16
CA ASP A 356 5.65 -3.79 -10.29
C ASP A 356 4.80 -4.60 -11.28
N LEU A 357 3.85 -5.41 -10.78
CA LEU A 357 2.95 -6.20 -11.63
C LEU A 357 2.02 -5.29 -12.44
N ILE A 358 1.46 -4.27 -11.78
CA ILE A 358 0.56 -3.32 -12.46
C ILE A 358 1.32 -2.38 -13.38
N ASP A 359 2.59 -2.08 -13.11
CA ASP A 359 3.43 -1.29 -13.98
C ASP A 359 3.79 -2.05 -15.26
N ALA A 360 4.19 -3.31 -15.15
CA ALA A 360 4.40 -4.17 -16.29
C ALA A 360 3.12 -4.29 -17.15
N LEU A 361 1.94 -4.38 -16.53
CA LEU A 361 0.65 -4.35 -17.21
C LEU A 361 0.39 -3.00 -17.91
N ALA A 362 0.76 -1.89 -17.28
CA ALA A 362 0.58 -0.56 -17.85
C ALA A 362 1.42 -0.33 -19.11
N TYR A 363 2.61 -0.91 -19.17
CA TYR A 363 3.45 -0.87 -20.36
C TYR A 363 2.82 -1.53 -21.59
N ILE A 364 1.89 -2.47 -21.41
CA ILE A 364 1.14 -3.07 -22.53
C ILE A 364 0.47 -1.99 -23.38
N SER A 365 0.02 -0.87 -22.78
CA SER A 365 -0.64 0.22 -23.51
C SER A 365 0.22 0.85 -24.61
N GLN A 366 1.56 0.73 -24.52
CA GLN A 366 2.48 1.28 -25.50
C GLN A 366 2.64 0.42 -26.78
N ILE A 367 2.30 -0.86 -26.70
CA ILE A 367 2.56 -1.81 -27.80
C ILE A 367 1.30 -2.58 -28.25
N ALA A 368 0.25 -2.59 -27.44
CA ALA A 368 -0.95 -3.36 -27.69
C ALA A 368 -1.82 -2.74 -28.79
N MET A 369 -2.19 -3.58 -29.78
CA MET A 369 -3.15 -3.24 -30.83
C MET A 369 -4.10 -4.41 -31.01
N PRO A 370 -5.40 -4.16 -31.31
CA PRO A 370 -6.31 -5.24 -31.71
C PRO A 370 -5.85 -5.88 -33.02
N PRO A 371 -6.24 -7.14 -33.29
CA PRO A 371 -5.91 -7.83 -34.54
C PRO A 371 -6.35 -7.06 -35.78
N VAL A 372 -5.53 -7.05 -36.81
CA VAL A 372 -5.84 -6.40 -38.09
C VAL A 372 -7.01 -7.15 -38.74
N GLY A 373 -8.13 -6.47 -38.98
CA GLY A 373 -9.36 -7.04 -39.51
C GLY A 373 -10.60 -6.84 -38.62
N ALA A 374 -10.41 -6.44 -37.37
CA ALA A 374 -11.51 -6.20 -36.43
C ALA A 374 -12.43 -5.00 -36.78
N PHE A 375 -12.00 -4.11 -37.67
CA PHE A 375 -12.74 -2.89 -38.02
C PHE A 375 -13.74 -3.08 -39.21
N ASN A 376 -13.94 -4.28 -39.74
CA ASN A 376 -14.77 -4.51 -40.93
C ASN A 376 -16.22 -4.92 -40.65
N SER A 377 -16.78 -4.67 -39.47
CA SER A 377 -18.20 -4.90 -39.21
C SER A 377 -18.91 -3.70 -38.61
N VAL A 378 -18.72 -2.52 -39.21
CA VAL A 378 -19.77 -1.52 -39.13
C VAL A 378 -20.82 -1.97 -40.14
N HIS A 379 -21.90 -2.60 -39.67
CA HIS A 379 -23.10 -2.83 -40.47
C HIS A 379 -23.57 -1.50 -41.01
N THR A 380 -23.42 -1.31 -42.32
CA THR A 380 -23.95 -0.15 -43.09
C THR A 380 -25.46 -0.24 -43.30
N ASP A 381 -26.15 -1.13 -42.61
CA ASP A 381 -27.58 -1.41 -42.84
C ASP A 381 -28.55 -0.52 -42.03
N ASP A 382 -28.06 0.38 -41.23
CA ASP A 382 -28.92 1.26 -40.42
C ASP A 382 -28.85 2.78 -40.76
N ILE A 383 -28.55 3.12 -42.03
CA ILE A 383 -28.78 4.50 -42.49
C ILE A 383 -30.16 4.51 -43.19
N PRO A 384 -31.23 5.04 -42.59
CA PRO A 384 -32.46 5.23 -43.32
C PRO A 384 -32.21 6.31 -44.37
N LEU A 385 -32.29 5.89 -45.65
CA LEU A 385 -32.37 6.82 -46.77
C LEU A 385 -33.62 7.66 -46.56
N GLY A 386 -33.43 8.88 -46.05
CA GLY A 386 -34.46 9.90 -45.98
C GLY A 386 -34.91 10.24 -47.38
N GLY A 387 -36.13 9.84 -47.72
CA GLY A 387 -36.79 10.18 -48.96
C GLY A 387 -36.98 11.67 -49.10
N ALA A 388 -36.59 12.17 -50.25
CA ALA A 388 -36.97 13.48 -50.75
C ALA A 388 -38.49 13.54 -51.00
N MET A 389 -39.15 14.55 -50.49
CA MET A 389 -40.19 15.35 -51.14
C MET A 389 -40.26 16.72 -50.43
#